data_0a3fa010b2a23907c059b4f862c130a1
#
_entry.id   0a3fa010b2a23907c059b4f862c130a1
#
_cell.length_a   1.000
_cell.length_b   1.000
_cell.length_c   1.000
_cell.angle_alpha   90.00
_cell.angle_beta   90.00
_cell.angle_gamma   90.00
#
_symmetry.space_group_name_H-M   'P 1'
#
loop_
_entity.id
_entity.type
_entity.pdbx_description
1 polymer ?
#
loop_
_entity_poly.entity_id
_entity_poly.type
_entity_poly.pdbx_seq_one_letter_code
_entity_poly.pdbx_strand_id
1 'polypeptide(L)'
;MPATATCPKALHAHLLRSGALFADPSAAGPLAAAASLASLPYALSILRAHPTTFSYNSAIRALARGPRPHLAISLYRSMLSHSRSHPNNYTYPPLLAACARLADSDSSSAAAAAAAGVALHASLFRRGLESPDRFIRASLLSLYAAAGDLPAARQVFDLSPPNHYVQVLRLFRTMRTADHVTLLALLSACAHLGALHTARWAHAYLATTCSFPITTNLATALLNMYMRCGDVQTACSLFHSTPTRHKDVHTWTVMIAGLALNGFSTDALHLFTHMKDHNIQPDSVTLTAVLSACTHAGMVDEGKRILRRMPLDYHLQPTIEHYGCTVDLLGRAGLLEEALALIRAVPFKADVALWGALLVACRCHRNFEMGQMVAMEILRLDPQHAGAWVFLSNVYAAAGKWDLVQEVRSSMKQHRIHKPPGSSVVELDGVVYEFLSGDHSHPQSDQIYAMLDEIGKTLSLKGHKPATKLVTFDIDEEDKEVCISQHSEKLAVAFGLINTRRGAVIRIVKNLRICEDCHSVMKVVSEVYDRVIVVRDRNRFHHFKSGSCSCLDYW
;
A
#
# COMPACT_ATOMS: atom_id res chain seq x y z
N MET A 1 -14.94 -32.81 6.16
CA MET A 1 -14.51 -34.22 6.26
C MET A 1 -13.00 -34.27 6.34
N PRO A 2 -12.37 -34.93 7.30
CA PRO A 2 -10.92 -35.02 7.37
C PRO A 2 -10.40 -35.83 6.17
N ALA A 3 -9.41 -35.27 5.47
CA ALA A 3 -8.75 -35.91 4.34
C ALA A 3 -7.97 -37.14 4.81
N THR A 4 -8.57 -38.31 4.74
CA THR A 4 -7.85 -39.58 4.74
C THR A 4 -6.94 -39.58 3.52
N ALA A 5 -5.65 -39.81 3.74
CA ALA A 5 -4.62 -39.89 2.70
C ALA A 5 -4.97 -41.02 1.73
N THR A 6 -5.76 -40.71 0.70
CA THR A 6 -6.09 -41.66 -0.38
C THR A 6 -4.81 -41.97 -1.14
N CYS A 7 -4.45 -43.26 -1.17
CA CYS A 7 -3.28 -43.73 -1.91
C CYS A 7 -3.37 -43.22 -3.37
N PRO A 8 -2.34 -42.53 -3.91
CA PRO A 8 -2.38 -41.96 -5.26
C PRO A 8 -2.71 -42.98 -6.34
N LYS A 9 -2.32 -44.24 -6.17
CA LYS A 9 -2.66 -45.34 -7.09
C LYS A 9 -4.15 -45.68 -7.06
N ALA A 10 -4.79 -45.64 -5.87
CA ALA A 10 -6.22 -45.86 -5.73
C ALA A 10 -7.03 -44.72 -6.37
N LEU A 11 -6.62 -43.48 -6.17
CA LEU A 11 -7.19 -42.30 -6.81
C LEU A 11 -7.06 -42.37 -8.32
N HIS A 12 -5.89 -42.76 -8.85
CA HIS A 12 -5.66 -42.92 -10.30
C HIS A 12 -6.58 -44.02 -10.90
N ALA A 13 -6.63 -45.16 -10.24
CA ALA A 13 -7.51 -46.25 -10.68
C ALA A 13 -9.02 -45.86 -10.66
N HIS A 14 -9.42 -45.01 -9.69
CA HIS A 14 -10.78 -44.49 -9.65
C HIS A 14 -11.04 -43.51 -10.81
N LEU A 15 -10.15 -42.55 -11.06
CA LEU A 15 -10.27 -41.57 -12.13
C LEU A 15 -10.24 -42.21 -13.55
N LEU A 16 -9.47 -43.28 -13.71
CA LEU A 16 -9.48 -44.05 -14.96
C LEU A 16 -10.80 -44.80 -15.16
N ARG A 17 -11.31 -45.50 -14.13
CA ARG A 17 -12.57 -46.24 -14.20
C ARG A 17 -13.79 -45.36 -14.40
N SER A 18 -13.79 -44.16 -13.81
CA SER A 18 -14.87 -43.17 -13.98
C SER A 18 -14.81 -42.41 -15.29
N GLY A 19 -13.74 -42.57 -16.08
CA GLY A 19 -13.52 -41.78 -17.30
C GLY A 19 -13.18 -40.31 -17.05
N ALA A 20 -13.05 -39.87 -15.79
CA ALA A 20 -12.87 -38.48 -15.41
C ALA A 20 -11.58 -37.86 -15.98
N LEU A 21 -10.49 -38.63 -16.12
CA LEU A 21 -9.26 -38.17 -16.75
C LEU A 21 -9.38 -37.88 -18.25
N PHE A 22 -10.36 -38.50 -18.93
CA PHE A 22 -10.61 -38.24 -20.34
C PHE A 22 -11.61 -37.12 -20.54
N ALA A 23 -12.59 -37.00 -19.62
CA ALA A 23 -13.62 -35.96 -19.66
C ALA A 23 -13.12 -34.60 -19.21
N ASP A 24 -12.24 -34.56 -18.19
CA ASP A 24 -11.67 -33.35 -17.63
C ASP A 24 -10.16 -33.50 -17.36
N PRO A 25 -9.30 -32.99 -18.27
CA PRO A 25 -7.85 -33.02 -18.09
C PRO A 25 -7.36 -32.32 -16.83
N SER A 26 -8.16 -31.46 -16.20
CA SER A 26 -7.80 -30.79 -14.95
C SER A 26 -7.74 -31.75 -13.76
N ALA A 27 -8.46 -32.87 -13.82
CA ALA A 27 -8.42 -33.93 -12.79
C ALA A 27 -7.04 -34.58 -12.64
N ALA A 28 -6.18 -34.49 -13.67
CA ALA A 28 -4.79 -34.94 -13.60
C ALA A 28 -3.91 -34.11 -12.63
N GLY A 29 -4.26 -32.84 -12.38
CA GLY A 29 -3.49 -31.94 -11.51
C GLY A 29 -3.40 -32.43 -10.05
N PRO A 30 -4.53 -32.64 -9.34
CA PRO A 30 -4.52 -33.17 -7.98
C PRO A 30 -3.86 -34.56 -7.87
N LEU A 31 -4.06 -35.42 -8.89
CA LEU A 31 -3.43 -36.74 -8.94
C LEU A 31 -1.90 -36.61 -9.08
N ALA A 32 -1.40 -35.76 -9.98
CA ALA A 32 0.02 -35.51 -10.15
C ALA A 32 0.65 -34.91 -8.88
N ALA A 33 -0.06 -34.01 -8.18
CA ALA A 33 0.37 -33.46 -6.91
C ALA A 33 0.51 -34.52 -5.81
N ALA A 34 -0.49 -35.36 -5.63
CA ALA A 34 -0.46 -36.46 -4.65
C ALA A 34 0.61 -37.50 -5.00
N ALA A 35 0.75 -37.87 -6.27
CA ALA A 35 1.76 -38.80 -6.75
C ALA A 35 3.18 -38.26 -6.56
N SER A 36 3.42 -36.95 -6.75
CA SER A 36 4.75 -36.33 -6.63
C SER A 36 5.31 -36.36 -5.20
N LEU A 37 4.44 -36.35 -4.19
CA LEU A 37 4.83 -36.49 -2.79
C LEU A 37 5.20 -37.94 -2.44
N ALA A 38 4.55 -38.92 -3.09
CA ALA A 38 4.76 -40.35 -2.85
C ALA A 38 5.95 -40.91 -3.66
N SER A 39 5.96 -40.66 -4.98
CA SER A 39 6.97 -41.19 -5.90
C SER A 39 7.10 -40.30 -7.15
N LEU A 40 8.27 -39.69 -7.32
CA LEU A 40 8.56 -38.83 -8.49
C LEU A 40 8.46 -39.61 -9.81
N PRO A 41 8.98 -40.84 -9.98
CA PRO A 41 8.81 -41.61 -11.23
C PRO A 41 7.34 -41.84 -11.59
N TYR A 42 6.48 -42.09 -10.59
CA TYR A 42 5.04 -42.27 -10.81
C TYR A 42 4.38 -40.95 -11.21
N ALA A 43 4.72 -39.83 -10.56
CA ALA A 43 4.24 -38.52 -10.97
C ALA A 43 4.63 -38.17 -12.41
N LEU A 44 5.87 -38.48 -12.81
CA LEU A 44 6.34 -38.26 -14.17
C LEU A 44 5.58 -39.12 -15.20
N SER A 45 5.18 -40.35 -14.87
CA SER A 45 4.35 -41.16 -15.77
C SER A 45 2.97 -40.55 -16.02
N ILE A 46 2.33 -39.99 -14.97
CA ILE A 46 1.06 -39.28 -15.08
C ILE A 46 1.22 -38.01 -15.91
N LEU A 47 2.27 -37.22 -15.66
CA LEU A 47 2.53 -35.97 -16.36
C LEU A 47 2.89 -36.20 -17.84
N ARG A 48 3.50 -37.31 -18.19
CA ARG A 48 3.75 -37.69 -19.59
C ARG A 48 2.44 -38.06 -20.31
N ALA A 49 1.51 -38.70 -19.61
CA ALA A 49 0.19 -39.03 -20.16
C ALA A 49 -0.71 -37.79 -20.30
N HIS A 50 -0.62 -36.85 -19.34
CA HIS A 50 -1.44 -35.65 -19.27
C HIS A 50 -0.57 -34.38 -19.09
N PRO A 51 0.20 -33.95 -20.11
CA PRO A 51 1.21 -32.88 -20.01
C PRO A 51 0.58 -31.48 -20.08
N THR A 52 -0.29 -31.13 -19.13
CA THR A 52 -0.88 -29.78 -19.08
C THR A 52 -0.08 -28.87 -18.14
N THR A 53 -0.07 -27.55 -18.40
CA THR A 53 0.53 -26.56 -17.51
C THR A 53 -0.05 -26.65 -16.09
N PHE A 54 -1.36 -26.90 -15.96
CA PHE A 54 -2.02 -27.04 -14.67
C PHE A 54 -1.51 -28.27 -13.88
N SER A 55 -1.36 -29.42 -14.54
CA SER A 55 -0.86 -30.65 -13.89
C SER A 55 0.57 -30.48 -13.40
N TYR A 56 1.44 -29.88 -14.21
CA TYR A 56 2.81 -29.55 -13.80
C TYR A 56 2.85 -28.56 -12.63
N ASN A 57 2.07 -27.47 -12.67
CA ASN A 57 2.02 -26.48 -11.61
C ASN A 57 1.51 -27.07 -10.29
N SER A 58 0.55 -27.98 -10.34
CA SER A 58 0.02 -28.67 -9.15
C SER A 58 1.09 -29.54 -8.50
N ALA A 59 1.83 -30.31 -9.29
CA ALA A 59 2.91 -31.16 -8.81
C ALA A 59 4.12 -30.36 -8.30
N ILE A 60 4.52 -29.30 -9.02
CA ILE A 60 5.60 -28.38 -8.60
C ILE A 60 5.25 -27.74 -7.26
N ARG A 61 4.01 -27.27 -7.09
CA ARG A 61 3.54 -26.66 -5.83
C ARG A 61 3.58 -27.64 -4.68
N ALA A 62 3.18 -28.89 -4.89
CA ALA A 62 3.21 -29.94 -3.88
C ALA A 62 4.65 -30.24 -3.44
N LEU A 63 5.57 -30.43 -4.39
CA LEU A 63 6.98 -30.66 -4.11
C LEU A 63 7.68 -29.48 -3.42
N ALA A 64 7.40 -28.25 -3.87
CA ALA A 64 7.98 -27.04 -3.29
C ALA A 64 7.62 -26.85 -1.81
N ARG A 65 6.43 -27.29 -1.40
CA ARG A 65 5.97 -27.26 0.01
C ARG A 65 6.39 -28.49 0.80
N GLY A 66 6.72 -29.58 0.10
CA GLY A 66 7.06 -30.87 0.69
C GLY A 66 8.49 -30.93 1.27
N PRO A 67 8.90 -32.13 1.75
CA PRO A 67 10.23 -32.33 2.36
C PRO A 67 11.38 -32.34 1.34
N ARG A 68 11.08 -32.41 0.03
CA ARG A 68 12.07 -32.53 -1.04
C ARG A 68 11.91 -31.42 -2.11
N PRO A 69 12.11 -30.13 -1.75
CA PRO A 69 11.86 -29.00 -2.66
C PRO A 69 12.75 -29.00 -3.91
N HIS A 70 13.95 -29.60 -3.88
CA HIS A 70 14.84 -29.72 -5.04
C HIS A 70 14.19 -30.49 -6.21
N LEU A 71 13.26 -31.41 -5.93
CA LEU A 71 12.53 -32.16 -6.95
C LEU A 71 11.56 -31.26 -7.76
N ALA A 72 11.11 -30.14 -7.20
CA ALA A 72 10.30 -29.16 -7.94
C ALA A 72 11.10 -28.55 -9.11
N ILE A 73 12.40 -28.27 -8.90
CA ILE A 73 13.30 -27.74 -9.93
C ILE A 73 13.53 -28.78 -11.04
N SER A 74 13.68 -30.05 -10.66
CA SER A 74 13.82 -31.16 -11.62
C SER A 74 12.55 -31.33 -12.46
N LEU A 75 11.38 -31.17 -11.82
CA LEU A 75 10.11 -31.26 -12.53
C LEU A 75 9.88 -30.08 -13.50
N TYR A 76 10.34 -28.89 -13.15
CA TYR A 76 10.33 -27.74 -14.05
C TYR A 76 11.17 -27.98 -15.31
N ARG A 77 12.33 -28.60 -15.18
CA ARG A 77 13.16 -29.00 -16.35
C ARG A 77 12.39 -29.98 -17.25
N SER A 78 11.70 -30.94 -16.66
CA SER A 78 10.82 -31.85 -17.41
C SER A 78 9.65 -31.12 -18.10
N MET A 79 9.07 -30.11 -17.46
CA MET A 79 8.01 -29.27 -18.06
C MET A 79 8.51 -28.56 -19.31
N LEU A 80 9.75 -28.06 -19.32
CA LEU A 80 10.34 -27.34 -20.46
C LEU A 80 10.58 -28.24 -21.67
N SER A 81 10.72 -29.55 -21.48
CA SER A 81 10.93 -30.51 -22.58
C SER A 81 9.64 -30.93 -23.29
N HIS A 82 8.46 -30.51 -22.82
CA HIS A 82 7.17 -30.87 -23.41
C HIS A 82 6.55 -29.70 -24.16
N SER A 83 6.22 -29.89 -25.42
CA SER A 83 5.62 -28.86 -26.29
C SER A 83 4.20 -28.43 -25.89
N ARG A 84 3.48 -29.24 -25.11
CA ARG A 84 2.09 -28.97 -24.65
C ARG A 84 2.00 -28.29 -23.28
N SER A 85 3.11 -28.04 -22.61
CA SER A 85 3.14 -27.39 -21.30
C SER A 85 4.12 -26.23 -21.30
N HIS A 86 3.62 -25.03 -21.02
CA HIS A 86 4.44 -23.82 -20.96
C HIS A 86 4.37 -23.18 -19.57
N PRO A 87 5.51 -22.80 -18.98
CA PRO A 87 5.51 -22.06 -17.71
C PRO A 87 4.72 -20.76 -17.81
N ASN A 88 3.94 -20.47 -16.76
CA ASN A 88 3.15 -19.25 -16.63
C ASN A 88 3.34 -18.63 -15.22
N ASN A 89 2.63 -17.57 -14.89
CA ASN A 89 2.72 -16.87 -13.61
C ASN A 89 2.50 -17.77 -12.39
N TYR A 90 1.79 -18.88 -12.51
CA TYR A 90 1.57 -19.86 -11.43
C TYR A 90 2.69 -20.89 -11.27
N THR A 91 3.60 -20.98 -12.24
CA THR A 91 4.74 -21.90 -12.22
C THR A 91 5.88 -21.39 -11.35
N TYR A 92 6.19 -20.09 -11.47
CA TYR A 92 7.41 -19.52 -10.88
C TYR A 92 7.35 -19.30 -9.36
N PRO A 93 6.25 -18.82 -8.73
CA PRO A 93 6.23 -18.58 -7.29
C PRO A 93 6.61 -19.81 -6.45
N PRO A 94 6.06 -21.01 -6.69
CA PRO A 94 6.47 -22.18 -5.93
C PRO A 94 7.90 -22.63 -6.21
N LEU A 95 8.42 -22.45 -7.42
CA LEU A 95 9.82 -22.76 -7.75
C LEU A 95 10.80 -21.84 -7.04
N LEU A 96 10.55 -20.54 -7.07
CA LEU A 96 11.36 -19.54 -6.38
C LEU A 96 11.32 -19.76 -4.85
N ALA A 97 10.16 -20.10 -4.30
CA ALA A 97 10.03 -20.46 -2.89
C ALA A 97 10.81 -21.75 -2.54
N ALA A 98 10.84 -22.73 -3.45
CA ALA A 98 11.67 -23.94 -3.27
C ALA A 98 13.16 -23.59 -3.27
N CYS A 99 13.61 -22.73 -4.17
CA CYS A 99 15.00 -22.25 -4.23
C CYS A 99 15.36 -21.46 -2.95
N ALA A 100 14.47 -20.58 -2.47
CA ALA A 100 14.68 -19.82 -1.24
C ALA A 100 14.86 -20.75 -0.02
N ARG A 101 13.99 -21.76 0.15
CA ARG A 101 14.10 -22.75 1.23
C ARG A 101 15.39 -23.56 1.20
N LEU A 102 15.89 -23.86 -0.01
CA LEU A 102 17.14 -24.58 -0.18
C LEU A 102 18.37 -23.68 0.02
N ALA A 103 18.29 -22.41 -0.37
CA ALA A 103 19.34 -21.43 -0.15
C ALA A 103 19.52 -21.05 1.32
N ASP A 104 18.43 -21.06 2.11
CA ASP A 104 18.46 -20.81 3.56
C ASP A 104 18.95 -22.02 4.39
N SER A 105 19.23 -23.16 3.76
CA SER A 105 19.75 -24.34 4.43
C SER A 105 21.28 -24.30 4.53
N ASP A 106 21.84 -24.73 5.66
CA ASP A 106 23.30 -24.85 5.87
C ASP A 106 23.94 -25.99 5.04
N SER A 107 23.29 -26.41 3.95
CA SER A 107 23.73 -27.54 3.13
C SER A 107 24.66 -27.07 1.99
N SER A 108 25.54 -27.98 1.53
CA SER A 108 26.41 -27.76 0.39
C SER A 108 25.67 -27.44 -0.93
N SER A 109 24.34 -27.59 -0.94
CA SER A 109 23.46 -27.29 -2.09
C SER A 109 22.91 -25.86 -2.10
N ALA A 110 23.14 -25.06 -1.04
CA ALA A 110 22.56 -23.71 -0.92
C ALA A 110 22.99 -22.78 -2.06
N ALA A 111 24.28 -22.76 -2.41
CA ALA A 111 24.80 -21.97 -3.53
C ALA A 111 24.22 -22.40 -4.89
N ALA A 112 24.03 -23.70 -5.10
CA ALA A 112 23.43 -24.22 -6.32
C ALA A 112 21.93 -23.87 -6.43
N ALA A 113 21.23 -23.85 -5.29
CA ALA A 113 19.82 -23.42 -5.22
C ALA A 113 19.65 -21.92 -5.49
N ALA A 114 20.54 -21.08 -4.95
CA ALA A 114 20.57 -19.66 -5.23
C ALA A 114 20.81 -19.40 -6.72
N ALA A 115 21.81 -20.07 -7.33
CA ALA A 115 22.09 -19.98 -8.77
C ALA A 115 20.90 -20.43 -9.62
N ALA A 116 20.19 -21.51 -9.23
CA ALA A 116 18.99 -21.96 -9.91
C ALA A 116 17.86 -20.91 -9.82
N GLY A 117 17.72 -20.23 -8.68
CA GLY A 117 16.79 -19.14 -8.50
C GLY A 117 17.07 -17.95 -9.40
N VAL A 118 18.33 -17.54 -9.53
CA VAL A 118 18.76 -16.48 -10.47
C VAL A 118 18.44 -16.86 -11.91
N ALA A 119 18.67 -18.12 -12.30
CA ALA A 119 18.34 -18.62 -13.63
C ALA A 119 16.81 -18.60 -13.89
N LEU A 120 16.00 -18.88 -12.87
CA LEU A 120 14.54 -18.76 -12.94
C LEU A 120 14.11 -17.30 -13.12
N HIS A 121 14.72 -16.34 -12.42
CA HIS A 121 14.46 -14.91 -12.60
C HIS A 121 14.78 -14.47 -14.03
N ALA A 122 15.95 -14.84 -14.55
CA ALA A 122 16.31 -14.59 -15.95
C ALA A 122 15.34 -15.24 -16.96
N SER A 123 14.77 -16.41 -16.62
CA SER A 123 13.73 -17.07 -17.44
C SER A 123 12.41 -16.32 -17.43
N LEU A 124 12.02 -15.76 -16.28
CA LEU A 124 10.85 -14.87 -16.14
C LEU A 124 10.96 -13.65 -17.05
N PHE A 125 12.12 -12.97 -16.98
CA PHE A 125 12.40 -11.77 -17.79
C PHE A 125 12.28 -12.07 -19.29
N ARG A 126 12.96 -13.11 -19.77
CA ARG A 126 12.93 -13.51 -21.20
C ARG A 126 11.54 -13.88 -21.70
N ARG A 127 10.62 -14.27 -20.81
CA ARG A 127 9.25 -14.64 -21.17
C ARG A 127 8.25 -13.50 -21.01
N GLY A 128 8.70 -12.31 -20.58
CA GLY A 128 7.83 -11.16 -20.34
C GLY A 128 6.83 -11.37 -19.20
N LEU A 129 7.11 -12.29 -18.27
CA LEU A 129 6.25 -12.62 -17.13
C LEU A 129 6.59 -11.84 -15.86
N GLU A 130 7.56 -10.94 -15.93
CA GLU A 130 8.03 -10.12 -14.81
C GLU A 130 7.08 -8.98 -14.46
N SER A 131 6.19 -8.62 -15.38
CA SER A 131 5.20 -7.55 -15.22
C SER A 131 4.15 -7.91 -14.17
N PRO A 132 3.59 -6.99 -13.49
CA PRO A 132 3.26 -6.65 -12.12
C PRO A 132 2.72 -7.77 -11.21
N ASP A 133 3.07 -9.04 -11.44
CA ASP A 133 2.57 -10.15 -10.60
C ASP A 133 3.21 -10.10 -9.21
N ARG A 134 2.38 -9.72 -8.21
CA ARG A 134 2.77 -9.59 -6.80
C ARG A 134 3.36 -10.89 -6.22
N PHE A 135 2.89 -12.06 -6.65
CA PHE A 135 3.35 -13.35 -6.11
C PHE A 135 4.74 -13.72 -6.63
N ILE A 136 5.04 -13.41 -7.88
CA ILE A 136 6.37 -13.61 -8.47
C ILE A 136 7.39 -12.74 -7.76
N ARG A 137 7.10 -11.43 -7.60
CA ARG A 137 8.02 -10.48 -6.95
C ARG A 137 8.28 -10.84 -5.49
N ALA A 138 7.23 -11.21 -4.75
CA ALA A 138 7.38 -11.69 -3.38
C ALA A 138 8.30 -12.89 -3.27
N SER A 139 8.17 -13.83 -4.21
CA SER A 139 9.00 -15.03 -4.24
C SER A 139 10.44 -14.72 -4.66
N LEU A 140 10.66 -13.72 -5.54
CA LEU A 140 12.00 -13.22 -5.90
C LEU A 140 12.67 -12.54 -4.71
N LEU A 141 11.94 -11.70 -3.97
CA LEU A 141 12.45 -11.08 -2.75
C LEU A 141 12.87 -12.14 -1.73
N SER A 142 12.01 -13.16 -1.52
CA SER A 142 12.33 -14.27 -0.61
C SER A 142 13.58 -15.05 -1.05
N LEU A 143 13.74 -15.26 -2.34
CA LEU A 143 14.89 -15.93 -2.91
C LEU A 143 16.19 -15.16 -2.66
N TYR A 144 16.21 -13.86 -3.02
CA TYR A 144 17.41 -13.04 -2.91
C TYR A 144 17.77 -12.76 -1.45
N ALA A 145 16.77 -12.64 -0.57
CA ALA A 145 17.00 -12.54 0.88
C ALA A 145 17.64 -13.81 1.44
N ALA A 146 17.10 -14.99 1.08
CA ALA A 146 17.64 -16.28 1.51
C ALA A 146 19.04 -16.57 0.91
N ALA A 147 19.31 -16.08 -0.31
CA ALA A 147 20.62 -16.18 -0.96
C ALA A 147 21.66 -15.17 -0.43
N GLY A 148 21.26 -14.20 0.41
CA GLY A 148 22.12 -13.12 0.90
C GLY A 148 22.47 -12.09 -0.18
N ASP A 149 21.81 -12.11 -1.34
CA ASP A 149 22.01 -11.14 -2.44
C ASP A 149 21.10 -9.92 -2.23
N LEU A 150 21.50 -9.06 -1.30
CA LEU A 150 20.76 -7.87 -0.91
C LEU A 150 20.64 -6.81 -2.01
N PRO A 151 21.65 -6.56 -2.87
CA PRO A 151 21.52 -5.68 -4.03
C PRO A 151 20.41 -6.10 -4.99
N ALA A 152 20.33 -7.39 -5.35
CA ALA A 152 19.28 -7.92 -6.23
C ALA A 152 17.91 -7.89 -5.54
N ALA A 153 17.84 -8.20 -4.23
CA ALA A 153 16.61 -8.06 -3.45
C ALA A 153 16.11 -6.61 -3.46
N ARG A 154 16.98 -5.62 -3.29
CA ARG A 154 16.65 -4.20 -3.36
C ARG A 154 16.15 -3.80 -4.75
N GLN A 155 16.81 -4.23 -5.80
CA GLN A 155 16.38 -3.92 -7.17
C GLN A 155 14.95 -4.43 -7.44
N VAL A 156 14.64 -5.67 -7.04
CA VAL A 156 13.29 -6.23 -7.14
C VAL A 156 12.29 -5.45 -6.26
N PHE A 157 12.72 -4.99 -5.09
CA PHE A 157 11.93 -4.19 -4.17
C PHE A 157 11.60 -2.81 -4.73
N ASP A 158 12.58 -2.08 -5.22
CA ASP A 158 12.41 -0.71 -5.75
C ASP A 158 11.49 -0.69 -6.99
N LEU A 159 11.45 -1.79 -7.74
CA LEU A 159 10.52 -1.99 -8.87
C LEU A 159 9.12 -2.47 -8.43
N SER A 160 8.88 -2.64 -7.13
CA SER A 160 7.64 -3.24 -6.60
C SER A 160 6.60 -2.18 -6.23
N PRO A 161 5.29 -2.41 -6.51
CA PRO A 161 4.23 -1.52 -6.03
C PRO A 161 4.12 -1.54 -4.50
N PRO A 162 3.50 -0.52 -3.88
CA PRO A 162 3.48 -0.31 -2.42
C PRO A 162 2.91 -1.47 -1.58
N ASN A 163 2.23 -2.43 -2.17
CA ASN A 163 1.62 -3.57 -1.46
C ASN A 163 2.61 -4.64 -0.98
N HIS A 164 3.92 -4.49 -1.25
CA HIS A 164 4.95 -5.47 -0.88
C HIS A 164 5.61 -5.24 0.48
N TYR A 165 5.32 -4.12 1.12
CA TYR A 165 5.92 -3.79 2.42
C TYR A 165 5.60 -4.81 3.53
N VAL A 166 4.40 -5.42 3.50
CA VAL A 166 4.02 -6.50 4.44
C VAL A 166 4.96 -7.71 4.30
N GLN A 167 5.37 -8.01 3.08
CA GLN A 167 6.26 -9.14 2.80
C GLN A 167 7.69 -8.85 3.28
N VAL A 168 8.16 -7.61 3.17
CA VAL A 168 9.45 -7.19 3.74
C VAL A 168 9.46 -7.41 5.24
N LEU A 169 8.39 -7.05 5.96
CA LEU A 169 8.29 -7.29 7.39
C LEU A 169 8.29 -8.79 7.74
N ARG A 170 7.63 -9.61 6.92
CA ARG A 170 7.63 -11.09 7.10
C ARG A 170 9.01 -11.68 6.87
N LEU A 171 9.71 -11.25 5.82
CA LEU A 171 11.05 -11.72 5.48
C LEU A 171 12.06 -11.35 6.57
N PHE A 172 12.01 -10.11 7.05
CA PHE A 172 12.91 -9.67 8.10
C PHE A 172 12.82 -10.54 9.37
N ARG A 173 11.62 -11.05 9.72
CA ARG A 173 11.43 -11.95 10.87
C ARG A 173 12.10 -13.32 10.71
N THR A 174 12.41 -13.73 9.48
CA THR A 174 13.09 -15.00 9.18
C THR A 174 14.61 -14.84 9.05
N MET A 175 15.12 -13.59 8.97
CA MET A 175 16.54 -13.32 8.84
C MET A 175 17.27 -13.44 10.18
N ARG A 176 18.45 -14.07 10.18
CA ARG A 176 19.31 -14.21 11.38
C ARG A 176 20.13 -12.95 11.66
N THR A 177 20.53 -12.23 10.62
CA THR A 177 21.32 -11.00 10.69
C THR A 177 20.79 -9.98 9.70
N ALA A 178 20.85 -8.70 10.05
CA ALA A 178 20.49 -7.60 9.18
C ALA A 178 21.68 -6.66 9.01
N ASP A 179 21.98 -6.34 7.77
CA ASP A 179 22.95 -5.31 7.43
C ASP A 179 22.29 -3.91 7.33
N HIS A 180 23.10 -2.91 7.05
CA HIS A 180 22.65 -1.52 6.92
C HIS A 180 21.55 -1.35 5.85
N VAL A 181 21.66 -2.05 4.72
CA VAL A 181 20.70 -1.95 3.60
C VAL A 181 19.37 -2.60 3.97
N THR A 182 19.43 -3.78 4.60
CA THR A 182 18.25 -4.48 5.12
C THR A 182 17.48 -3.64 6.12
N LEU A 183 18.19 -2.96 7.03
CA LEU A 183 17.56 -2.07 8.01
C LEU A 183 16.92 -0.85 7.35
N LEU A 184 17.55 -0.23 6.36
CA LEU A 184 16.93 0.86 5.59
C LEU A 184 15.63 0.41 4.89
N ALA A 185 15.63 -0.79 4.27
CA ALA A 185 14.45 -1.36 3.66
C ALA A 185 13.33 -1.65 4.68
N LEU A 186 13.70 -2.18 5.86
CA LEU A 186 12.77 -2.44 6.95
C LEU A 186 12.15 -1.15 7.48
N LEU A 187 12.96 -0.12 7.76
CA LEU A 187 12.49 1.18 8.23
C LEU A 187 11.57 1.84 7.21
N SER A 188 11.89 1.73 5.92
CA SER A 188 11.03 2.20 4.83
C SER A 188 9.69 1.45 4.82
N ALA A 189 9.69 0.13 4.96
CA ALA A 189 8.47 -0.68 5.01
C ALA A 189 7.59 -0.31 6.22
N CYS A 190 8.20 -0.16 7.40
CA CYS A 190 7.50 0.32 8.61
C CYS A 190 6.88 1.70 8.40
N ALA A 191 7.62 2.63 7.78
CA ALA A 191 7.13 3.97 7.46
C ALA A 191 5.91 3.94 6.52
N HIS A 192 5.92 3.10 5.50
CA HIS A 192 4.81 2.97 4.55
C HIS A 192 3.57 2.32 5.17
N LEU A 193 3.75 1.28 5.97
CA LEU A 193 2.65 0.56 6.62
C LEU A 193 2.15 1.22 7.91
N GLY A 194 2.87 2.21 8.45
CA GLY A 194 2.59 2.77 9.77
C GLY A 194 2.80 1.75 10.90
N ALA A 195 3.68 0.77 10.70
CA ALA A 195 3.91 -0.35 11.59
C ALA A 195 4.83 0.07 12.75
N LEU A 196 4.27 0.81 13.73
CA LEU A 196 5.01 1.43 14.83
C LEU A 196 5.63 0.41 15.78
N HIS A 197 4.95 -0.70 16.07
CA HIS A 197 5.47 -1.74 16.96
C HIS A 197 6.73 -2.37 16.36
N THR A 198 6.64 -2.79 15.10
CA THR A 198 7.79 -3.34 14.35
C THR A 198 8.91 -2.29 14.18
N ALA A 199 8.55 -1.03 13.99
CA ALA A 199 9.47 0.09 13.90
C ALA A 199 10.31 0.28 15.18
N ARG A 200 9.67 0.26 16.34
CA ARG A 200 10.33 0.35 17.66
C ARG A 200 11.24 -0.85 17.90
N TRP A 201 10.79 -2.03 17.52
CA TRP A 201 11.62 -3.22 17.61
C TRP A 201 12.86 -3.11 16.70
N ALA A 202 12.70 -2.64 15.45
CA ALA A 202 13.82 -2.42 14.54
C ALA A 202 14.83 -1.40 15.08
N HIS A 203 14.36 -0.33 15.71
CA HIS A 203 15.23 0.66 16.36
C HIS A 203 15.99 0.06 17.56
N ALA A 204 15.30 -0.71 18.41
CA ALA A 204 15.94 -1.41 19.53
C ALA A 204 16.98 -2.42 19.05
N TYR A 205 16.66 -3.22 18.01
CA TYR A 205 17.60 -4.16 17.40
C TYR A 205 18.85 -3.44 16.88
N LEU A 206 18.69 -2.30 16.22
CA LEU A 206 19.79 -1.47 15.72
C LEU A 206 20.68 -0.97 16.86
N ALA A 207 20.08 -0.54 17.97
CA ALA A 207 20.80 -0.02 19.13
C ALA A 207 21.56 -1.10 19.94
N THR A 208 21.06 -2.35 19.92
CA THR A 208 21.57 -3.41 20.81
C THR A 208 22.42 -4.46 20.10
N THR A 209 22.16 -4.73 18.83
CA THR A 209 22.72 -5.88 18.13
C THR A 209 23.70 -5.50 17.03
N CYS A 210 23.52 -4.30 16.42
CA CYS A 210 24.37 -3.88 15.32
C CYS A 210 25.68 -3.29 15.82
N SER A 211 26.80 -3.85 15.33
CA SER A 211 28.15 -3.35 15.63
C SER A 211 28.63 -2.21 14.73
N PHE A 212 27.84 -1.82 13.73
CA PHE A 212 28.18 -0.71 12.83
C PHE A 212 27.62 0.63 13.32
N PRO A 213 28.29 1.73 13.05
CA PRO A 213 27.85 3.05 13.51
C PRO A 213 26.55 3.48 12.81
N ILE A 214 25.70 4.21 13.53
CA ILE A 214 24.51 4.83 12.93
C ILE A 214 24.96 5.95 11.99
N THR A 215 24.87 5.72 10.69
CA THR A 215 25.16 6.72 9.67
C THR A 215 24.07 7.79 9.60
N THR A 216 24.36 8.96 9.04
CA THR A 216 23.36 10.02 8.82
C THR A 216 22.13 9.50 8.07
N ASN A 217 22.34 8.69 7.04
CA ASN A 217 21.24 8.08 6.27
C ASN A 217 20.33 7.19 7.13
N LEU A 218 20.90 6.40 8.02
CA LEU A 218 20.14 5.52 8.89
C LEU A 218 19.39 6.30 9.98
N ALA A 219 20.04 7.34 10.54
CA ALA A 219 19.41 8.27 11.48
C ALA A 219 18.21 8.99 10.82
N THR A 220 18.38 9.49 9.61
CA THR A 220 17.32 10.15 8.84
C THR A 220 16.19 9.17 8.47
N ALA A 221 16.52 7.92 8.14
CA ALA A 221 15.52 6.89 7.91
C ALA A 221 14.71 6.56 9.17
N LEU A 222 15.34 6.53 10.35
CA LEU A 222 14.65 6.38 11.64
C LEU A 222 13.70 7.55 11.92
N LEU A 223 14.15 8.80 11.69
CA LEU A 223 13.30 9.98 11.84
C LEU A 223 12.07 9.90 10.91
N ASN A 224 12.30 9.63 9.63
CA ASN A 224 11.23 9.47 8.65
C ASN A 224 10.25 8.37 9.06
N MET A 225 10.75 7.23 9.51
CA MET A 225 9.94 6.11 9.95
C MET A 225 9.04 6.50 11.13
N TYR A 226 9.58 7.13 12.19
CA TYR A 226 8.78 7.56 13.33
C TYR A 226 7.75 8.62 12.95
N MET A 227 8.12 9.62 12.12
CA MET A 227 7.19 10.63 11.62
C MET A 227 6.05 10.01 10.81
N ARG A 228 6.36 9.04 9.95
CA ARG A 228 5.36 8.34 9.14
C ARG A 228 4.53 7.30 9.90
N CYS A 229 4.99 6.87 11.07
CA CYS A 229 4.20 6.06 12.01
C CYS A 229 3.38 6.91 13.00
N GLY A 230 3.51 8.24 12.96
CA GLY A 230 2.79 9.16 13.85
C GLY A 230 3.36 9.22 15.27
N ASP A 231 4.61 8.80 15.47
CA ASP A 231 5.32 8.94 16.76
C ASP A 231 6.26 10.16 16.72
N VAL A 232 5.63 11.34 16.67
CA VAL A 232 6.31 12.63 16.56
C VAL A 232 7.24 12.88 17.74
N GLN A 233 6.83 12.50 18.95
CA GLN A 233 7.62 12.72 20.18
C GLN A 233 8.97 11.99 20.12
N THR A 234 8.97 10.71 19.73
CA THR A 234 10.22 9.95 19.58
C THR A 234 11.09 10.52 18.47
N ALA A 235 10.51 10.93 17.34
CA ALA A 235 11.26 11.55 16.25
C ALA A 235 11.89 12.87 16.67
N CYS A 236 11.16 13.75 17.35
CA CYS A 236 11.71 15.01 17.89
C CYS A 236 12.83 14.76 18.89
N SER A 237 12.66 13.79 19.81
CA SER A 237 13.71 13.44 20.77
C SER A 237 14.99 12.97 20.08
N LEU A 238 14.87 12.11 19.07
CA LEU A 238 16.00 11.64 18.26
C LEU A 238 16.65 12.78 17.48
N PHE A 239 15.86 13.66 16.89
CA PHE A 239 16.38 14.81 16.18
C PHE A 239 17.17 15.75 17.10
N HIS A 240 16.66 16.07 18.29
CA HIS A 240 17.34 16.94 19.24
C HIS A 240 18.62 16.30 19.83
N SER A 241 18.61 14.98 20.07
CA SER A 241 19.79 14.27 20.57
C SER A 241 20.90 14.11 19.52
N THR A 242 20.58 14.23 18.23
CA THR A 242 21.56 14.16 17.15
C THR A 242 22.34 15.50 17.07
N PRO A 243 23.68 15.52 17.14
CA PRO A 243 24.44 16.75 16.98
C PRO A 243 24.20 17.43 15.64
N THR A 244 24.14 18.77 15.60
CA THR A 244 23.83 19.55 14.39
C THR A 244 24.77 19.25 13.22
N ARG A 245 26.07 19.01 13.51
CA ARG A 245 27.08 18.63 12.50
C ARG A 245 26.78 17.33 11.74
N HIS A 246 25.86 16.50 12.26
CA HIS A 246 25.41 15.26 11.63
C HIS A 246 24.03 15.38 10.99
N LYS A 247 23.46 16.59 10.98
CA LYS A 247 22.17 16.88 10.35
C LYS A 247 22.42 17.56 9.02
N ASP A 248 22.21 16.84 7.94
CA ASP A 248 22.23 17.39 6.58
C ASP A 248 20.88 18.01 6.18
N VAL A 249 20.82 18.65 5.03
CA VAL A 249 19.57 19.23 4.47
C VAL A 249 18.44 18.20 4.48
N HIS A 250 18.74 16.95 4.13
CA HIS A 250 17.74 15.89 4.08
C HIS A 250 17.14 15.57 5.46
N THR A 251 17.96 15.55 6.51
CA THR A 251 17.51 15.34 7.90
C THR A 251 16.52 16.42 8.34
N TRP A 252 16.83 17.70 8.07
CA TRP A 252 15.94 18.81 8.37
C TRP A 252 14.65 18.73 7.56
N THR A 253 14.75 18.46 6.27
CA THR A 253 13.60 18.33 5.37
C THR A 253 12.64 17.23 5.81
N VAL A 254 13.17 16.07 6.21
CA VAL A 254 12.34 14.96 6.73
C VAL A 254 11.58 15.36 7.99
N MET A 255 12.21 16.12 8.89
CA MET A 255 11.55 16.60 10.11
C MET A 255 10.47 17.64 9.79
N ILE A 256 10.75 18.62 8.93
CA ILE A 256 9.77 19.64 8.49
C ILE A 256 8.57 18.98 7.83
N ALA A 257 8.81 18.08 6.87
CA ALA A 257 7.75 17.34 6.19
C ALA A 257 6.95 16.45 7.16
N GLY A 258 7.64 15.78 8.07
CA GLY A 258 7.03 14.93 9.09
C GLY A 258 6.12 15.70 10.03
N LEU A 259 6.56 16.86 10.53
CA LEU A 259 5.75 17.75 11.37
C LEU A 259 4.51 18.25 10.61
N ALA A 260 4.69 18.71 9.36
CA ALA A 260 3.58 19.16 8.51
C ALA A 260 2.53 18.03 8.31
N LEU A 261 2.99 16.82 7.97
CA LEU A 261 2.13 15.65 7.75
C LEU A 261 1.31 15.29 9.00
N ASN A 262 1.91 15.44 10.19
CA ASN A 262 1.26 15.13 11.47
C ASN A 262 0.39 16.27 12.02
N GLY A 263 0.28 17.41 11.30
CA GLY A 263 -0.53 18.56 11.69
C GLY A 263 0.17 19.58 12.60
N PHE A 264 1.48 19.43 12.84
CA PHE A 264 2.31 20.38 13.60
C PHE A 264 2.92 21.43 12.65
N SER A 265 2.05 22.10 11.89
CA SER A 265 2.49 23.01 10.82
C SER A 265 3.25 24.23 11.34
N THR A 266 2.87 24.76 12.50
CA THR A 266 3.60 25.88 13.15
C THR A 266 5.00 25.45 13.54
N ASP A 267 5.15 24.27 14.14
CA ASP A 267 6.45 23.74 14.53
C ASP A 267 7.33 23.45 13.29
N ALA A 268 6.71 22.99 12.18
CA ALA A 268 7.40 22.80 10.90
C ALA A 268 7.99 24.14 10.38
N LEU A 269 7.23 25.23 10.44
CA LEU A 269 7.69 26.55 10.02
C LEU A 269 8.76 27.13 10.97
N HIS A 270 8.63 26.90 12.27
CA HIS A 270 9.68 27.25 13.24
C HIS A 270 10.96 26.47 12.96
N LEU A 271 10.85 25.16 12.72
CA LEU A 271 12.00 24.33 12.39
C LEU A 271 12.68 24.77 11.09
N PHE A 272 11.92 25.21 10.10
CA PHE A 272 12.44 25.78 8.87
C PHE A 272 13.23 27.08 9.14
N THR A 273 12.76 27.94 10.06
CA THR A 273 13.51 29.14 10.46
C THR A 273 14.81 28.75 11.15
N HIS A 274 14.77 27.78 12.09
CA HIS A 274 15.95 27.25 12.74
C HIS A 274 17.00 26.66 11.78
N MET A 275 16.54 25.97 10.72
CA MET A 275 17.42 25.45 9.67
C MET A 275 18.24 26.56 9.03
N LYS A 276 17.60 27.71 8.75
CA LYS A 276 18.28 28.90 8.19
C LYS A 276 19.24 29.56 9.19
N ASP A 277 18.87 29.65 10.47
CA ASP A 277 19.70 30.18 11.54
C ASP A 277 21.01 29.37 11.71
N HIS A 278 20.97 28.09 11.37
CA HIS A 278 22.14 27.21 11.33
C HIS A 278 22.90 27.25 9.99
N ASN A 279 22.62 28.23 9.12
CA ASN A 279 23.22 28.38 7.79
C ASN A 279 23.06 27.14 6.87
N ILE A 280 22.05 26.33 7.09
CA ILE A 280 21.72 25.19 6.21
C ILE A 280 20.80 25.71 5.14
N GLN A 281 21.26 25.69 3.89
CA GLN A 281 20.49 26.18 2.74
C GLN A 281 19.36 25.21 2.41
N PRO A 282 18.09 25.66 2.38
CA PRO A 282 16.96 24.86 1.95
C PRO A 282 17.09 24.47 0.47
N ASP A 283 16.71 23.26 0.14
CA ASP A 283 16.57 22.78 -1.24
C ASP A 283 15.11 22.82 -1.72
N SER A 284 14.88 22.41 -2.96
CA SER A 284 13.55 22.32 -3.58
C SER A 284 12.59 21.45 -2.76
N VAL A 285 13.09 20.32 -2.21
CA VAL A 285 12.27 19.40 -1.40
C VAL A 285 11.90 20.02 -0.05
N THR A 286 12.81 20.76 0.55
CA THR A 286 12.56 21.52 1.78
C THR A 286 11.42 22.53 1.57
N LEU A 287 11.45 23.31 0.47
CA LEU A 287 10.42 24.30 0.19
C LEU A 287 9.06 23.66 -0.15
N THR A 288 9.06 22.51 -0.80
CA THR A 288 7.83 21.69 -0.97
C THR A 288 7.25 21.28 0.39
N ALA A 289 8.09 20.85 1.34
CA ALA A 289 7.63 20.49 2.69
C ALA A 289 7.07 21.71 3.46
N VAL A 290 7.69 22.86 3.32
CA VAL A 290 7.22 24.12 3.93
C VAL A 290 5.89 24.57 3.32
N LEU A 291 5.74 24.52 1.99
CA LEU A 291 4.46 24.81 1.31
C LEU A 291 3.36 23.83 1.72
N SER A 292 3.70 22.55 1.91
CA SER A 292 2.77 21.55 2.46
C SER A 292 2.35 21.90 3.90
N ALA A 293 3.26 22.41 4.75
CA ALA A 293 2.91 22.90 6.08
C ALA A 293 1.93 24.07 6.01
N CYS A 294 2.16 25.04 5.11
CA CYS A 294 1.22 26.14 4.86
C CYS A 294 -0.16 25.63 4.40
N THR A 295 -0.17 24.62 3.52
CA THR A 295 -1.40 24.00 3.01
C THR A 295 -2.22 23.36 4.14
N HIS A 296 -1.58 22.63 5.04
CA HIS A 296 -2.27 21.98 6.16
C HIS A 296 -2.74 22.96 7.23
N ALA A 297 -2.11 24.12 7.35
CA ALA A 297 -2.47 25.18 8.29
C ALA A 297 -3.41 26.25 7.70
N GLY A 298 -3.70 26.21 6.41
CA GLY A 298 -4.50 27.25 5.72
C GLY A 298 -3.81 28.60 5.63
N MET A 299 -2.46 28.64 5.70
CA MET A 299 -1.68 29.87 5.65
C MET A 299 -1.48 30.36 4.21
N VAL A 300 -2.54 30.87 3.59
CA VAL A 300 -2.58 31.24 2.17
C VAL A 300 -1.54 32.30 1.81
N ASP A 301 -1.48 33.39 2.58
CA ASP A 301 -0.57 34.49 2.27
C ASP A 301 0.89 34.09 2.40
N GLU A 302 1.22 33.29 3.41
CA GLU A 302 2.57 32.78 3.61
C GLU A 302 3.00 31.84 2.49
N GLY A 303 2.12 30.90 2.08
CA GLY A 303 2.40 30.00 0.95
C GLY A 303 2.61 30.78 -0.36
N LYS A 304 1.76 31.74 -0.65
CA LYS A 304 1.93 32.64 -1.82
C LYS A 304 3.23 33.44 -1.75
N ARG A 305 3.61 33.92 -0.55
CA ARG A 305 4.84 34.67 -0.31
C ARG A 305 6.07 33.80 -0.58
N ILE A 306 6.09 32.59 -0.03
CA ILE A 306 7.19 31.64 -0.22
C ILE A 306 7.35 31.33 -1.72
N LEU A 307 6.28 30.93 -2.43
CA LEU A 307 6.36 30.60 -3.85
C LEU A 307 6.93 31.75 -4.69
N ARG A 308 6.47 32.97 -4.46
CA ARG A 308 6.94 34.17 -5.21
C ARG A 308 8.40 34.53 -4.90
N ARG A 309 8.86 34.28 -3.65
CA ARG A 309 10.19 34.65 -3.21
C ARG A 309 11.25 33.56 -3.41
N MET A 310 10.86 32.35 -3.85
CA MET A 310 11.81 31.25 -4.10
C MET A 310 13.01 31.65 -4.96
N PRO A 311 12.84 32.35 -6.12
CA PRO A 311 13.98 32.74 -6.95
C PRO A 311 14.89 33.78 -6.30
N LEU A 312 14.33 34.65 -5.48
CA LEU A 312 15.04 35.77 -4.86
C LEU A 312 15.77 35.33 -3.59
N ASP A 313 15.09 34.61 -2.69
CA ASP A 313 15.60 34.29 -1.36
C ASP A 313 16.46 33.02 -1.33
N TYR A 314 16.16 32.07 -2.23
CA TYR A 314 16.79 30.74 -2.22
C TYR A 314 17.49 30.39 -3.53
N HIS A 315 17.44 31.26 -4.55
CA HIS A 315 17.98 31.02 -5.90
C HIS A 315 17.44 29.72 -6.55
N LEU A 316 16.20 29.35 -6.20
CA LEU A 316 15.52 28.14 -6.67
C LEU A 316 14.31 28.54 -7.54
N GLN A 317 14.23 27.97 -8.74
CA GLN A 317 13.04 28.14 -9.58
C GLN A 317 11.92 27.24 -9.07
N PRO A 318 10.67 27.74 -8.95
CA PRO A 318 9.54 26.91 -8.57
C PRO A 318 9.32 25.77 -9.55
N THR A 319 9.18 24.57 -9.03
CA THR A 319 8.88 23.35 -9.80
C THR A 319 7.39 23.04 -9.72
N ILE A 320 6.94 22.03 -10.48
CA ILE A 320 5.55 21.62 -10.54
C ILE A 320 4.99 21.22 -9.16
N GLU A 321 5.82 20.66 -8.29
CA GLU A 321 5.46 20.27 -6.93
C GLU A 321 5.14 21.51 -6.06
N HIS A 322 5.90 22.59 -6.20
CA HIS A 322 5.65 23.85 -5.48
C HIS A 322 4.33 24.48 -5.91
N TYR A 323 4.08 24.51 -7.21
CA TYR A 323 2.78 24.96 -7.75
C TYR A 323 1.65 24.05 -7.29
N GLY A 324 1.86 22.73 -7.26
CA GLY A 324 0.89 21.75 -6.78
C GLY A 324 0.47 21.99 -5.32
N CYS A 325 1.44 22.19 -4.43
CA CYS A 325 1.15 22.54 -3.03
C CYS A 325 0.39 23.86 -2.92
N THR A 326 0.73 24.87 -3.73
CA THR A 326 0.06 26.16 -3.69
C THR A 326 -1.37 26.09 -4.28
N VAL A 327 -1.58 25.30 -5.33
CA VAL A 327 -2.93 25.04 -5.88
C VAL A 327 -3.79 24.29 -4.85
N ASP A 328 -3.24 23.29 -4.14
CA ASP A 328 -3.97 22.59 -3.06
C ASP A 328 -4.29 23.55 -1.90
N LEU A 329 -3.36 24.43 -1.53
CA LEU A 329 -3.57 25.47 -0.52
C LEU A 329 -4.72 26.41 -0.88
N LEU A 330 -4.69 26.98 -2.09
CA LEU A 330 -5.75 27.85 -2.60
C LEU A 330 -7.09 27.12 -2.71
N GLY A 331 -7.03 25.88 -3.19
CA GLY A 331 -8.19 25.02 -3.34
C GLY A 331 -8.88 24.73 -2.01
N ARG A 332 -8.12 24.37 -0.95
CA ARG A 332 -8.67 24.16 0.40
C ARG A 332 -9.27 25.44 1.00
N ALA A 333 -8.68 26.59 0.70
CA ALA A 333 -9.20 27.88 1.13
C ALA A 333 -10.44 28.35 0.32
N GLY A 334 -10.89 27.60 -0.69
CA GLY A 334 -12.03 27.96 -1.53
C GLY A 334 -11.72 28.99 -2.62
N LEU A 335 -10.44 29.37 -2.78
CA LEU A 335 -9.98 30.36 -3.77
C LEU A 335 -9.78 29.70 -5.15
N LEU A 336 -10.86 29.10 -5.69
CA LEU A 336 -10.79 28.24 -6.87
C LEU A 336 -10.35 28.98 -8.12
N GLU A 337 -10.82 30.22 -8.30
CA GLU A 337 -10.45 31.06 -9.46
C GLU A 337 -8.96 31.44 -9.43
N GLU A 338 -8.42 31.75 -8.23
CA GLU A 338 -7.00 32.03 -8.08
C GLU A 338 -6.15 30.76 -8.34
N ALA A 339 -6.63 29.60 -7.89
CA ALA A 339 -5.97 28.32 -8.16
C ALA A 339 -5.95 28.02 -9.66
N LEU A 340 -7.07 28.25 -10.37
CA LEU A 340 -7.15 28.11 -11.83
C LEU A 340 -6.23 29.10 -12.56
N ALA A 341 -6.21 30.37 -12.12
CA ALA A 341 -5.32 31.38 -12.68
C ALA A 341 -3.84 30.99 -12.49
N LEU A 342 -3.50 30.46 -11.32
CA LEU A 342 -2.14 29.96 -11.03
C LEU A 342 -1.75 28.81 -11.97
N ILE A 343 -2.63 27.83 -12.20
CA ILE A 343 -2.38 26.71 -13.11
C ILE A 343 -2.15 27.21 -14.55
N ARG A 344 -2.89 28.24 -14.99
CA ARG A 344 -2.73 28.84 -16.34
C ARG A 344 -1.46 29.67 -16.48
N ALA A 345 -0.92 30.16 -15.36
CA ALA A 345 0.28 31.02 -15.33
C ALA A 345 1.60 30.25 -15.13
N VAL A 346 1.57 28.92 -14.91
CA VAL A 346 2.81 28.14 -14.76
C VAL A 346 3.68 28.22 -16.02
N PRO A 347 5.04 28.32 -15.89
CA PRO A 347 5.93 28.49 -17.04
C PRO A 347 6.20 27.18 -17.81
N PHE A 348 5.45 26.14 -17.54
CA PHE A 348 5.53 24.82 -18.17
C PHE A 348 4.13 24.25 -18.41
N LYS A 349 4.03 23.12 -19.11
CA LYS A 349 2.75 22.45 -19.32
C LYS A 349 2.26 21.85 -18.00
N ALA A 350 1.08 22.29 -17.53
CA ALA A 350 0.43 21.72 -16.36
C ALA A 350 0.15 20.23 -16.57
N ASP A 351 0.49 19.41 -15.56
CA ASP A 351 0.28 17.96 -15.58
C ASP A 351 -1.04 17.53 -14.91
N VAL A 352 -1.30 16.24 -14.93
CA VAL A 352 -2.49 15.63 -14.32
C VAL A 352 -2.53 15.86 -12.80
N ALA A 353 -1.39 15.94 -12.12
CA ALA A 353 -1.35 16.14 -10.68
C ALA A 353 -1.82 17.55 -10.30
N LEU A 354 -1.38 18.56 -11.05
CA LEU A 354 -1.75 19.95 -10.82
C LEU A 354 -3.25 20.20 -11.04
N TRP A 355 -3.79 19.69 -12.14
CA TRP A 355 -5.24 19.72 -12.41
C TRP A 355 -6.02 18.87 -11.39
N GLY A 356 -5.45 17.75 -10.95
CA GLY A 356 -6.05 16.87 -9.94
C GLY A 356 -6.25 17.55 -8.59
N ALA A 357 -5.30 18.39 -8.16
CA ALA A 357 -5.45 19.20 -6.94
C ALA A 357 -6.67 20.14 -7.03
N LEU A 358 -6.83 20.83 -8.16
CA LEU A 358 -7.99 21.69 -8.39
C LEU A 358 -9.30 20.89 -8.49
N LEU A 359 -9.28 19.70 -9.11
CA LEU A 359 -10.46 18.83 -9.18
C LEU A 359 -10.95 18.40 -7.78
N VAL A 360 -10.03 18.05 -6.88
CA VAL A 360 -10.35 17.74 -5.47
C VAL A 360 -10.99 18.96 -4.79
N ALA A 361 -10.44 20.15 -5.00
CA ALA A 361 -10.98 21.38 -4.44
C ALA A 361 -12.39 21.68 -4.97
N CYS A 362 -12.62 21.55 -6.28
CA CYS A 362 -13.96 21.73 -6.89
C CYS A 362 -14.98 20.77 -6.26
N ARG A 363 -14.59 19.53 -5.98
CA ARG A 363 -15.45 18.56 -5.30
C ARG A 363 -15.79 19.00 -3.87
N CYS A 364 -14.78 19.42 -3.09
CA CYS A 364 -14.98 19.85 -1.70
C CYS A 364 -15.89 21.07 -1.60
N HIS A 365 -15.71 22.03 -2.50
CA HIS A 365 -16.50 23.28 -2.53
C HIS A 365 -17.75 23.18 -3.41
N ARG A 366 -18.09 21.98 -3.95
CA ARG A 366 -19.26 21.72 -4.78
C ARG A 366 -19.37 22.63 -6.02
N ASN A 367 -18.23 23.09 -6.53
CA ASN A 367 -18.18 23.82 -7.78
C ASN A 367 -18.13 22.83 -8.95
N PHE A 368 -19.30 22.33 -9.34
CA PHE A 368 -19.43 21.28 -10.34
C PHE A 368 -19.11 21.77 -11.76
N GLU A 369 -19.38 23.05 -12.06
CA GLU A 369 -19.10 23.63 -13.37
C GLU A 369 -17.59 23.68 -13.65
N MET A 370 -16.83 24.31 -12.76
CA MET A 370 -15.37 24.30 -12.86
C MET A 370 -14.81 22.88 -12.81
N GLY A 371 -15.34 22.03 -11.92
CA GLY A 371 -14.92 20.65 -11.79
C GLY A 371 -15.11 19.83 -13.06
N GLN A 372 -16.19 20.04 -13.80
CA GLN A 372 -16.40 19.38 -15.09
C GLN A 372 -15.35 19.82 -16.12
N MET A 373 -15.07 21.12 -16.21
CA MET A 373 -14.02 21.64 -17.09
C MET A 373 -12.65 21.06 -16.75
N VAL A 374 -12.30 21.03 -15.47
CA VAL A 374 -11.03 20.49 -14.97
C VAL A 374 -10.92 18.97 -15.24
N ALA A 375 -12.01 18.22 -15.03
CA ALA A 375 -12.02 16.78 -15.31
C ALA A 375 -11.80 16.49 -16.80
N MET A 376 -12.37 17.29 -17.69
CA MET A 376 -12.15 17.17 -19.14
C MET A 376 -10.69 17.46 -19.51
N GLU A 377 -10.04 18.47 -18.90
CA GLU A 377 -8.62 18.74 -19.12
C GLU A 377 -7.74 17.58 -18.64
N ILE A 378 -8.06 16.96 -17.49
CA ILE A 378 -7.35 15.78 -17.00
C ILE A 378 -7.49 14.63 -18.01
N LEU A 379 -8.70 14.35 -18.51
CA LEU A 379 -8.93 13.26 -19.45
C LEU A 379 -8.29 13.50 -20.82
N ARG A 380 -8.10 14.77 -21.21
CA ARG A 380 -7.32 15.12 -22.40
C ARG A 380 -5.83 14.79 -22.23
N LEU A 381 -5.29 14.91 -21.01
CA LEU A 381 -3.89 14.61 -20.68
C LEU A 381 -3.67 13.12 -20.41
N ASP A 382 -4.60 12.51 -19.70
CA ASP A 382 -4.59 11.09 -19.32
C ASP A 382 -6.00 10.49 -19.44
N PRO A 383 -6.34 9.90 -20.59
CA PRO A 383 -7.64 9.25 -20.81
C PRO A 383 -7.93 8.09 -19.85
N GLN A 384 -6.91 7.53 -19.18
CA GLN A 384 -7.04 6.44 -18.21
C GLN A 384 -7.25 6.92 -16.76
N HIS A 385 -7.34 8.23 -16.53
CA HIS A 385 -7.43 8.79 -15.18
C HIS A 385 -8.77 8.49 -14.50
N ALA A 386 -8.83 7.41 -13.73
CA ALA A 386 -10.04 6.91 -13.09
C ALA A 386 -10.76 7.97 -12.22
N GLY A 387 -10.00 8.83 -11.51
CA GLY A 387 -10.56 9.87 -10.64
C GLY A 387 -11.39 10.91 -11.40
N ALA A 388 -10.97 11.32 -12.60
CA ALA A 388 -11.71 12.27 -13.42
C ALA A 388 -13.01 11.66 -13.98
N TRP A 389 -12.95 10.42 -14.46
CA TRP A 389 -14.13 9.68 -14.89
C TRP A 389 -15.17 9.52 -13.77
N VAL A 390 -14.71 9.10 -12.58
CA VAL A 390 -15.60 8.98 -11.40
C VAL A 390 -16.19 10.33 -11.02
N PHE A 391 -15.41 11.42 -11.06
CA PHE A 391 -15.91 12.76 -10.78
C PHE A 391 -17.03 13.15 -11.74
N LEU A 392 -16.86 12.97 -13.05
CA LEU A 392 -17.89 13.27 -14.05
C LEU A 392 -19.15 12.44 -13.82
N SER A 393 -19.01 11.11 -13.58
CA SER A 393 -20.15 10.27 -13.23
C SER A 393 -20.93 10.81 -12.03
N ASN A 394 -20.20 11.25 -10.98
CA ASN A 394 -20.82 11.80 -9.76
C ASN A 394 -21.53 13.13 -10.00
N VAL A 395 -20.91 14.02 -10.80
CA VAL A 395 -21.53 15.31 -11.17
C VAL A 395 -22.83 15.10 -11.95
N TYR A 396 -22.81 14.19 -12.93
CA TYR A 396 -24.02 13.88 -13.72
C TYR A 396 -25.09 13.18 -12.87
N ALA A 397 -24.72 12.29 -11.95
CA ALA A 397 -25.65 11.67 -11.03
C ALA A 397 -26.30 12.70 -10.08
N ALA A 398 -25.51 13.63 -9.55
CA ALA A 398 -26.03 14.72 -8.70
C ALA A 398 -26.98 15.67 -9.44
N ALA A 399 -26.80 15.80 -10.77
CA ALA A 399 -27.68 16.56 -11.64
C ALA A 399 -28.88 15.76 -12.19
N GLY A 400 -29.06 14.49 -11.79
CA GLY A 400 -30.11 13.60 -12.28
C GLY A 400 -29.98 13.19 -13.75
N LYS A 401 -28.80 13.39 -14.36
CA LYS A 401 -28.52 13.10 -15.78
C LYS A 401 -28.05 11.66 -15.95
N TRP A 402 -28.94 10.71 -15.73
CA TRP A 402 -28.62 9.27 -15.68
C TRP A 402 -28.09 8.71 -17.00
N ASP A 403 -28.54 9.25 -18.13
CA ASP A 403 -28.03 8.85 -19.46
C ASP A 403 -26.52 9.12 -19.57
N LEU A 404 -26.07 10.31 -19.15
CA LEU A 404 -24.64 10.67 -19.14
C LEU A 404 -23.85 9.84 -18.12
N VAL A 405 -24.45 9.49 -16.99
CA VAL A 405 -23.83 8.56 -16.03
C VAL A 405 -23.56 7.20 -16.69
N GLN A 406 -24.54 6.68 -17.42
CA GLN A 406 -24.42 5.39 -18.11
C GLN A 406 -23.35 5.45 -19.22
N GLU A 407 -23.31 6.54 -19.98
CA GLU A 407 -22.30 6.77 -21.03
C GLU A 407 -20.89 6.79 -20.44
N VAL A 408 -20.66 7.56 -19.37
CA VAL A 408 -19.37 7.62 -18.65
C VAL A 408 -18.95 6.26 -18.15
N ARG A 409 -19.86 5.52 -17.50
CA ARG A 409 -19.57 4.17 -16.96
C ARG A 409 -19.30 3.14 -18.06
N SER A 410 -20.02 3.23 -19.17
CA SER A 410 -19.78 2.39 -20.34
C SER A 410 -18.41 2.65 -20.95
N SER A 411 -18.03 3.93 -21.07
CA SER A 411 -16.70 4.35 -21.53
C SER A 411 -15.60 3.84 -20.60
N MET A 412 -15.77 3.94 -19.27
CA MET A 412 -14.83 3.37 -18.30
C MET A 412 -14.66 1.86 -18.49
N LYS A 413 -15.76 1.13 -18.67
CA LYS A 413 -15.74 -0.32 -18.90
C LYS A 413 -15.04 -0.68 -20.21
N GLN A 414 -15.33 0.03 -21.28
CA GLN A 414 -14.70 -0.17 -22.58
C GLN A 414 -13.18 0.04 -22.54
N HIS A 415 -12.74 1.06 -21.84
CA HIS A 415 -11.32 1.40 -21.67
C HIS A 415 -10.65 0.63 -20.52
N ARG A 416 -11.36 -0.32 -19.88
CA ARG A 416 -10.86 -1.11 -18.73
C ARG A 416 -10.35 -0.26 -17.58
N ILE A 417 -10.98 0.88 -17.34
CA ILE A 417 -10.61 1.79 -16.27
C ILE A 417 -11.21 1.27 -14.97
N HIS A 418 -10.35 0.90 -14.03
CA HIS A 418 -10.75 0.41 -12.72
C HIS A 418 -10.36 1.41 -11.64
N LYS A 419 -11.30 1.74 -10.76
CA LYS A 419 -11.01 2.49 -9.55
C LYS A 419 -10.21 1.59 -8.60
N PRO A 420 -9.03 2.00 -8.11
CA PRO A 420 -8.32 1.22 -7.10
C PRO A 420 -9.21 1.09 -5.85
N PRO A 421 -9.35 -0.12 -5.29
CA PRO A 421 -10.13 -0.32 -4.08
C PRO A 421 -9.53 0.46 -2.90
N GLY A 422 -10.40 0.99 -2.05
CA GLY A 422 -9.98 1.56 -0.78
C GLY A 422 -9.51 0.44 0.16
N SER A 423 -8.26 0.53 0.65
CA SER A 423 -7.74 -0.37 1.66
C SER A 423 -7.32 0.38 2.91
N SER A 424 -7.43 -0.29 4.05
CA SER A 424 -6.99 0.20 5.35
C SER A 424 -6.14 -0.86 6.04
N VAL A 425 -5.04 -0.42 6.62
CA VAL A 425 -4.05 -1.30 7.26
C VAL A 425 -3.96 -0.98 8.74
N VAL A 426 -3.94 -2.02 9.57
CA VAL A 426 -3.74 -1.94 11.03
C VAL A 426 -2.62 -2.88 11.44
N GLU A 427 -1.70 -2.42 12.27
CA GLU A 427 -0.72 -3.29 12.94
C GLU A 427 -1.23 -3.66 14.34
N LEU A 428 -1.28 -4.96 14.63
CA LEU A 428 -1.57 -5.50 15.95
C LEU A 428 -0.49 -6.54 16.32
N ASP A 429 0.15 -6.36 17.47
CA ASP A 429 1.22 -7.23 17.98
C ASP A 429 2.31 -7.55 16.93
N GLY A 430 2.63 -6.52 16.14
CA GLY A 430 3.60 -6.59 15.05
C GLY A 430 3.10 -7.36 13.82
N VAL A 431 1.85 -7.82 13.77
CA VAL A 431 1.23 -8.39 12.56
C VAL A 431 0.42 -7.31 11.86
N VAL A 432 0.60 -7.21 10.56
CA VAL A 432 -0.12 -6.24 9.70
C VAL A 432 -1.33 -6.90 9.08
N TYR A 433 -2.50 -6.32 9.31
CA TYR A 433 -3.79 -6.73 8.77
C TYR A 433 -4.27 -5.69 7.76
N GLU A 434 -4.72 -6.12 6.59
CA GLU A 434 -5.28 -5.26 5.55
C GLU A 434 -6.76 -5.57 5.36
N PHE A 435 -7.57 -4.51 5.29
CA PHE A 435 -9.02 -4.57 5.08
C PHE A 435 -9.37 -3.86 3.79
N LEU A 436 -10.16 -4.50 2.95
CA LEU A 436 -10.82 -3.89 1.79
C LEU A 436 -12.28 -3.57 2.14
N SER A 437 -12.88 -2.64 1.41
CA SER A 437 -14.31 -2.32 1.62
C SER A 437 -15.17 -3.55 1.31
N GLY A 438 -16.05 -3.92 2.25
CA GLY A 438 -16.93 -5.08 2.11
C GLY A 438 -16.22 -6.44 2.19
N ASP A 439 -15.01 -6.51 2.73
CA ASP A 439 -14.24 -7.76 2.82
C ASP A 439 -14.73 -8.65 3.97
N HIS A 440 -15.07 -9.90 3.65
CA HIS A 440 -15.47 -10.94 4.61
C HIS A 440 -14.41 -12.04 4.76
N SER A 441 -13.23 -11.89 4.19
CA SER A 441 -12.20 -12.93 4.16
C SER A 441 -11.43 -13.11 5.47
N HIS A 442 -11.55 -12.15 6.38
CA HIS A 442 -10.81 -12.19 7.65
C HIS A 442 -11.37 -13.28 8.59
N PRO A 443 -10.52 -14.06 9.31
CA PRO A 443 -10.98 -15.11 10.23
C PRO A 443 -11.96 -14.64 11.32
N GLN A 444 -11.88 -13.37 11.74
CA GLN A 444 -12.78 -12.75 12.71
C GLN A 444 -13.90 -11.92 12.03
N SER A 445 -14.25 -12.22 10.77
CA SER A 445 -15.22 -11.45 10.01
C SER A 445 -16.53 -11.25 10.79
N ASP A 446 -17.11 -12.33 11.32
CA ASP A 446 -18.37 -12.26 12.06
C ASP A 446 -18.31 -11.31 13.26
N GLN A 447 -17.19 -11.31 14.00
CA GLN A 447 -16.99 -10.43 15.15
C GLN A 447 -16.81 -8.97 14.72
N ILE A 448 -16.11 -8.74 13.60
CA ILE A 448 -15.89 -7.41 13.03
C ILE A 448 -17.22 -6.79 12.58
N TYR A 449 -18.04 -7.55 11.87
CA TYR A 449 -19.34 -7.08 11.40
C TYR A 449 -20.34 -6.89 12.57
N ALA A 450 -20.33 -7.76 13.60
CA ALA A 450 -21.11 -7.54 14.82
C ALA A 450 -20.70 -6.24 15.54
N MET A 451 -19.40 -5.92 15.59
CA MET A 451 -18.91 -4.65 16.14
C MET A 451 -19.33 -3.45 15.27
N LEU A 452 -19.36 -3.59 13.94
CA LEU A 452 -19.88 -2.55 13.04
C LEU A 452 -21.36 -2.26 13.29
N ASP A 453 -22.17 -3.29 13.54
CA ASP A 453 -23.59 -3.13 13.89
C ASP A 453 -23.76 -2.40 15.24
N GLU A 454 -22.90 -2.71 16.22
CA GLU A 454 -22.89 -2.00 17.51
C GLU A 454 -22.51 -0.52 17.33
N ILE A 455 -21.47 -0.25 16.54
CA ILE A 455 -21.07 1.10 16.16
C ILE A 455 -22.23 1.82 15.46
N GLY A 456 -22.90 1.17 14.50
CA GLY A 456 -24.04 1.73 13.77
C GLY A 456 -25.20 2.13 14.70
N LYS A 457 -25.57 1.27 15.65
CA LYS A 457 -26.59 1.58 16.68
C LYS A 457 -26.16 2.78 17.54
N THR A 458 -24.90 2.81 17.93
CA THR A 458 -24.36 3.90 18.74
C THR A 458 -24.36 5.23 17.99
N LEU A 459 -23.99 5.22 16.71
CA LEU A 459 -24.04 6.38 15.81
C LEU A 459 -25.47 6.93 15.70
N SER A 460 -26.46 6.05 15.49
CA SER A 460 -27.87 6.41 15.40
C SER A 460 -28.36 7.05 16.69
N LEU A 461 -28.01 6.52 17.87
CA LEU A 461 -28.35 7.09 19.19
C LEU A 461 -27.71 8.48 19.39
N LYS A 462 -26.56 8.75 18.83
CA LYS A 462 -25.87 10.05 18.84
C LYS A 462 -26.41 11.01 17.77
N GLY A 463 -27.41 10.62 16.99
CA GLY A 463 -27.99 11.43 15.92
C GLY A 463 -27.11 11.59 14.67
N HIS A 464 -26.10 10.73 14.53
CA HIS A 464 -25.29 10.70 13.29
C HIS A 464 -26.13 10.21 12.11
N LYS A 465 -26.06 10.92 11.00
CA LYS A 465 -26.71 10.53 9.74
C LYS A 465 -25.64 10.11 8.74
N PRO A 466 -25.73 8.89 8.17
CA PRO A 466 -24.81 8.45 7.13
C PRO A 466 -24.82 9.41 5.93
N ALA A 467 -23.65 9.69 5.38
CA ALA A 467 -23.51 10.58 4.23
C ALA A 467 -23.84 9.86 2.91
N THR A 468 -25.06 9.32 2.78
CA THR A 468 -25.53 8.53 1.62
C THR A 468 -25.39 9.25 0.29
N LYS A 469 -25.37 10.60 0.30
CA LYS A 469 -25.09 11.43 -0.88
C LYS A 469 -23.72 11.18 -1.51
N LEU A 470 -22.80 10.51 -0.78
CA LEU A 470 -21.50 10.09 -1.33
C LEU A 470 -21.60 8.84 -2.23
N VAL A 471 -22.70 8.08 -2.11
CA VAL A 471 -22.97 6.92 -2.95
C VAL A 471 -23.74 7.36 -4.18
N THR A 472 -23.12 7.23 -5.34
CA THR A 472 -23.64 7.69 -6.63
C THR A 472 -24.21 6.55 -7.48
N PHE A 473 -24.56 5.42 -6.85
CA PHE A 473 -25.33 4.36 -7.47
C PHE A 473 -26.82 4.66 -7.37
N ASP A 474 -27.57 4.29 -8.41
CA ASP A 474 -29.03 4.33 -8.41
C ASP A 474 -29.56 3.07 -7.70
N ILE A 475 -29.50 3.11 -6.39
CA ILE A 475 -29.92 2.06 -5.44
C ILE A 475 -30.68 2.70 -4.29
N ASP A 476 -31.41 1.91 -3.55
CA ASP A 476 -32.17 2.38 -2.40
C ASP A 476 -31.29 2.97 -1.29
N GLU A 477 -31.86 3.84 -0.44
CA GLU A 477 -31.12 4.51 0.64
C GLU A 477 -30.53 3.50 1.63
N GLU A 478 -31.22 2.38 1.91
CA GLU A 478 -30.72 1.29 2.76
C GLU A 478 -29.47 0.65 2.17
N ASP A 479 -29.46 0.35 0.87
CA ASP A 479 -28.30 -0.18 0.17
C ASP A 479 -27.13 0.81 0.15
N LYS A 480 -27.40 2.11 0.02
CA LYS A 480 -26.39 3.16 0.14
C LYS A 480 -25.78 3.19 1.53
N GLU A 481 -26.60 3.06 2.58
CA GLU A 481 -26.10 2.98 3.95
C GLU A 481 -25.23 1.76 4.17
N VAL A 482 -25.63 0.59 3.65
CA VAL A 482 -24.83 -0.64 3.69
C VAL A 482 -23.47 -0.43 2.99
N CYS A 483 -23.46 0.16 1.80
CA CYS A 483 -22.22 0.46 1.08
C CYS A 483 -21.25 1.33 1.89
N ILE A 484 -21.77 2.35 2.60
CA ILE A 484 -20.94 3.24 3.41
C ILE A 484 -20.53 2.58 4.74
N SER A 485 -21.40 1.76 5.34
CA SER A 485 -21.12 1.11 6.63
C SER A 485 -19.93 0.17 6.57
N GLN A 486 -19.62 -0.40 5.39
CA GLN A 486 -18.58 -1.40 5.18
C GLN A 486 -17.28 -0.84 4.59
N HIS A 487 -17.03 0.47 4.72
CA HIS A 487 -15.76 1.05 4.31
C HIS A 487 -14.59 0.44 5.09
N SER A 488 -13.46 0.26 4.41
CA SER A 488 -12.26 -0.39 4.99
C SER A 488 -11.77 0.24 6.28
N GLU A 489 -11.94 1.56 6.46
CA GLU A 489 -11.61 2.29 7.69
C GLU A 489 -12.48 1.83 8.87
N LYS A 490 -13.78 1.60 8.62
CA LYS A 490 -14.73 1.15 9.64
C LYS A 490 -14.44 -0.30 10.04
N LEU A 491 -14.12 -1.18 9.08
CA LEU A 491 -13.65 -2.54 9.35
C LEU A 491 -12.37 -2.52 10.19
N ALA A 492 -11.41 -1.67 9.84
CA ALA A 492 -10.14 -1.53 10.53
C ALA A 492 -10.30 -1.04 11.97
N VAL A 493 -11.19 -0.05 12.24
CA VAL A 493 -11.43 0.43 13.60
C VAL A 493 -12.21 -0.60 14.43
N ALA A 494 -13.20 -1.29 13.85
CA ALA A 494 -13.93 -2.36 14.52
C ALA A 494 -12.97 -3.49 14.94
N PHE A 495 -12.09 -3.93 14.04
CA PHE A 495 -11.03 -4.89 14.36
C PHE A 495 -10.11 -4.38 15.49
N GLY A 496 -9.71 -3.12 15.45
CA GLY A 496 -8.90 -2.50 16.49
C GLY A 496 -9.60 -2.47 17.86
N LEU A 497 -10.91 -2.17 17.89
CA LEU A 497 -11.70 -2.14 19.13
C LEU A 497 -11.82 -3.52 19.77
N ILE A 498 -12.02 -4.57 18.96
CA ILE A 498 -12.15 -5.96 19.44
C ILE A 498 -10.83 -6.47 20.01
N ASN A 499 -9.71 -6.17 19.34
CA ASN A 499 -8.43 -6.84 19.59
C ASN A 499 -7.43 -6.02 20.41
N THR A 500 -7.80 -4.82 20.88
CA THR A 500 -6.92 -3.99 21.70
C THR A 500 -7.55 -3.61 23.03
N ARG A 501 -6.74 -3.46 24.07
CA ARG A 501 -7.19 -3.05 25.40
C ARG A 501 -7.81 -1.65 25.37
N ARG A 502 -8.74 -1.37 26.30
CA ARG A 502 -9.27 -0.01 26.50
C ARG A 502 -8.10 0.96 26.73
N GLY A 503 -8.20 2.17 26.17
CA GLY A 503 -7.16 3.19 26.23
C GLY A 503 -5.98 3.00 25.25
N ALA A 504 -5.83 1.83 24.62
CA ALA A 504 -4.80 1.65 23.60
C ALA A 504 -5.12 2.46 22.32
N VAL A 505 -4.10 3.00 21.69
CA VAL A 505 -4.23 3.79 20.45
C VAL A 505 -4.45 2.84 19.27
N ILE A 506 -5.51 3.07 18.50
CA ILE A 506 -5.75 2.36 17.23
C ILE A 506 -5.14 3.17 16.10
N ARG A 507 -4.20 2.56 15.34
CA ARG A 507 -3.54 3.20 14.20
C ARG A 507 -3.97 2.55 12.91
N ILE A 508 -4.46 3.38 11.97
CA ILE A 508 -4.98 2.96 10.67
C ILE A 508 -4.22 3.72 9.59
N VAL A 509 -3.75 3.00 8.57
CA VAL A 509 -3.18 3.60 7.36
C VAL A 509 -4.10 3.35 6.19
N LYS A 510 -4.56 4.42 5.55
CA LYS A 510 -5.47 4.41 4.40
C LYS A 510 -4.72 4.72 3.12
N ASN A 511 -4.95 3.95 2.06
CA ASN A 511 -4.35 4.19 0.74
C ASN A 511 -5.00 5.34 -0.05
N LEU A 512 -6.19 5.79 0.35
CA LEU A 512 -6.93 6.91 -0.21
C LEU A 512 -7.14 7.99 0.86
N ARG A 513 -7.64 9.17 0.46
CA ARG A 513 -8.12 10.17 1.41
C ARG A 513 -9.34 9.61 2.17
N ILE A 514 -9.38 9.81 3.49
CA ILE A 514 -10.54 9.43 4.30
C ILE A 514 -11.79 10.21 3.85
N CYS A 515 -12.93 9.58 3.71
CA CYS A 515 -14.16 10.25 3.32
C CYS A 515 -14.82 10.98 4.52
N GLU A 516 -15.70 11.94 4.22
CA GLU A 516 -16.40 12.74 5.22
C GLU A 516 -17.19 11.86 6.22
N ASP A 517 -17.82 10.81 5.72
CA ASP A 517 -18.57 9.87 6.56
C ASP A 517 -17.66 9.10 7.52
N CYS A 518 -16.59 8.45 7.02
CA CYS A 518 -15.62 7.77 7.88
C CYS A 518 -14.96 8.73 8.88
N HIS A 519 -14.65 9.97 8.47
CA HIS A 519 -14.07 10.96 9.36
C HIS A 519 -15.02 11.30 10.51
N SER A 520 -16.29 11.53 10.24
CA SER A 520 -17.29 11.82 11.28
C SER A 520 -17.55 10.61 12.19
N VAL A 521 -17.60 9.40 11.64
CA VAL A 521 -17.68 8.15 12.41
C VAL A 521 -16.50 8.01 13.36
N MET A 522 -15.26 8.25 12.91
CA MET A 522 -14.07 8.16 13.79
C MET A 522 -14.13 9.16 14.95
N LYS A 523 -14.70 10.36 14.75
CA LYS A 523 -14.93 11.32 15.84
C LYS A 523 -15.85 10.72 16.90
N VAL A 524 -17.03 10.21 16.52
CA VAL A 524 -17.99 9.60 17.44
C VAL A 524 -17.43 8.36 18.13
N VAL A 525 -16.75 7.47 17.37
CA VAL A 525 -16.13 6.26 17.94
C VAL A 525 -15.06 6.63 18.98
N SER A 526 -14.26 7.68 18.71
CA SER A 526 -13.24 8.13 19.66
C SER A 526 -13.83 8.64 20.99
N GLU A 527 -15.00 9.26 20.95
CA GLU A 527 -15.73 9.74 22.13
C GLU A 527 -16.37 8.58 22.90
N VAL A 528 -17.16 7.75 22.22
CA VAL A 528 -17.99 6.74 22.86
C VAL A 528 -17.17 5.59 23.47
N TYR A 529 -16.16 5.13 22.75
CA TYR A 529 -15.30 4.03 23.20
C TYR A 529 -14.08 4.50 24.00
N ASP A 530 -13.97 5.81 24.27
CA ASP A 530 -12.81 6.43 24.94
C ASP A 530 -11.48 5.96 24.34
N ARG A 531 -11.33 6.17 23.02
CA ARG A 531 -10.17 5.69 22.27
C ARG A 531 -9.48 6.82 21.49
N VAL A 532 -8.18 6.79 21.51
CA VAL A 532 -7.40 7.57 20.54
C VAL A 532 -7.29 6.78 19.26
N ILE A 533 -7.80 7.34 18.17
CA ILE A 533 -7.72 6.74 16.84
C ILE A 533 -6.85 7.64 15.97
N VAL A 534 -5.82 7.06 15.38
CA VAL A 534 -4.89 7.78 14.49
C VAL A 534 -5.05 7.21 13.09
N VAL A 535 -5.58 8.01 12.17
CA VAL A 535 -5.71 7.62 10.77
C VAL A 535 -4.69 8.42 9.96
N ARG A 536 -3.78 7.72 9.29
CA ARG A 536 -2.96 8.31 8.25
C ARG A 536 -3.58 8.01 6.90
N ASP A 537 -4.05 9.03 6.24
CA ASP A 537 -4.52 8.93 4.86
C ASP A 537 -3.40 9.31 3.85
N ARG A 538 -3.73 9.48 2.58
CA ARG A 538 -2.76 9.83 1.54
C ARG A 538 -2.10 11.18 1.77
N ASN A 539 -2.79 12.11 2.45
CA ASN A 539 -2.41 13.52 2.53
C ASN A 539 -1.88 13.92 3.91
N ARG A 540 -2.44 13.37 5.00
CA ARG A 540 -2.09 13.80 6.36
C ARG A 540 -2.49 12.77 7.43
N PHE A 541 -2.10 13.07 8.68
CA PHE A 541 -2.64 12.38 9.85
C PHE A 541 -3.91 13.07 10.37
N HIS A 542 -4.84 12.24 10.86
CA HIS A 542 -6.04 12.61 11.59
C HIS A 542 -5.97 11.95 12.96
N HIS A 543 -5.82 12.74 14.00
CA HIS A 543 -5.83 12.27 15.38
C HIS A 543 -7.20 12.52 15.98
N PHE A 544 -7.98 11.45 16.18
CA PHE A 544 -9.31 11.51 16.78
C PHE A 544 -9.20 11.20 18.26
N LYS A 545 -9.74 12.10 19.07
CA LYS A 545 -9.79 11.99 20.53
C LYS A 545 -10.99 12.75 21.07
N SER A 546 -11.77 12.12 21.96
CA SER A 546 -12.90 12.74 22.65
C SER A 546 -13.85 13.51 21.70
N GLY A 547 -14.22 12.90 20.56
CA GLY A 547 -15.15 13.47 19.59
C GLY A 547 -14.57 14.54 18.66
N SER A 548 -13.30 14.87 18.77
CA SER A 548 -12.63 15.89 17.95
C SER A 548 -11.54 15.29 17.07
N CYS A 549 -11.16 16.01 16.01
CA CYS A 549 -10.04 15.65 15.16
C CYS A 549 -9.00 16.78 15.10
N SER A 550 -7.71 16.42 15.08
CA SER A 550 -6.59 17.38 14.96
C SER A 550 -6.61 18.21 13.69
N CYS A 551 -7.35 17.81 12.65
CA CYS A 551 -7.47 18.56 11.41
C CYS A 551 -8.44 19.75 11.49
N LEU A 552 -9.21 19.86 12.60
CA LEU A 552 -10.25 20.90 12.79
C LEU A 552 -11.26 20.96 11.63
N ASP A 553 -11.51 19.83 11.00
CA ASP A 553 -12.35 19.66 9.80
C ASP A 553 -11.85 20.44 8.56
N TYR A 554 -10.61 20.92 8.59
CA TYR A 554 -9.91 21.53 7.47
C TYR A 554 -8.98 20.51 6.79
N TRP A 555 -9.53 19.76 5.80
CA TRP A 555 -8.80 18.64 5.18
C TRP A 555 -9.26 18.29 3.76
#